data_eb247fa547990895b857cd6c01a4c4b6
#
_entry.id   eb247fa547990895b857cd6c01a4c4b6
#
_cell.length_a   1.000
_cell.length_b   1.000
_cell.length_c   1.000
_cell.angle_alpha   90.00
_cell.angle_beta   90.00
_cell.angle_gamma   90.00
#
_symmetry.space_group_name_H-M   'P 1'
#
loop_
_entity.id
_entity.type
_entity.pdbx_description
1 polymer ?
#
loop_
_entity_poly.entity_id
_entity_poly.type
_entity_poly.pdbx_seq_one_letter_code
_entity_poly.pdbx_strand_id
1 'polypeptide(L)'
;MGMAPSMNILLASLAPLMVSAALIVIFAIAVTNAFTFPRLHLVSSPAGTSGDYAHDYAHDYAHDYAQFPPVAILIPARNEAKVIAATVTSLLQQDYPHLQLLVLDDHSDDGTADAAQCAAGNDLRFRLLDGRPLPAGWMGKNWACHQLAEATALEERSLDEPAVE
;
A
#
# COMPACT_ATOMS: atom_id res chain seq x y z
N MET A 1 3.39 50.73 20.44
CA MET A 1 4.82 50.88 20.12
C MET A 1 5.01 50.28 18.74
N GLY A 2 4.90 51.13 17.69
CA GLY A 2 4.98 50.66 16.29
C GLY A 2 6.41 50.41 15.89
N MET A 3 6.67 49.27 15.23
CA MET A 3 7.96 48.95 14.65
C MET A 3 8.38 50.02 13.65
N ALA A 4 9.67 50.41 13.67
CA ALA A 4 10.20 51.46 12.81
C ALA A 4 9.97 51.12 11.33
N PRO A 5 9.63 52.12 10.47
CA PRO A 5 9.29 51.87 9.04
C PRO A 5 10.42 51.17 8.25
N SER A 6 11.66 51.33 8.65
CA SER A 6 12.85 50.67 8.08
C SER A 6 12.86 49.14 8.27
N MET A 7 12.30 48.63 9.36
CA MET A 7 12.24 47.19 9.68
C MET A 7 11.17 46.48 8.85
N ASN A 8 10.07 47.14 8.55
CA ASN A 8 9.03 46.57 7.68
C ASN A 8 9.47 46.46 6.21
N ILE A 9 10.28 47.42 5.73
CA ILE A 9 10.85 47.38 4.37
C ILE A 9 11.86 46.23 4.25
N LEU A 10 12.68 46.04 5.28
CA LEU A 10 13.67 44.95 5.31
C LEU A 10 12.99 43.56 5.34
N LEU A 11 11.94 43.40 6.16
CA LEU A 11 11.15 42.17 6.20
C LEU A 11 10.41 41.89 4.88
N ALA A 12 9.86 42.93 4.25
CA ALA A 12 9.18 42.81 2.96
C ALA A 12 10.13 42.42 1.82
N SER A 13 11.41 42.79 1.87
CA SER A 13 12.41 42.39 0.88
C SER A 13 12.99 40.98 1.13
N LEU A 14 12.99 40.49 2.38
CA LEU A 14 13.49 39.17 2.72
C LEU A 14 12.47 38.07 2.43
N ALA A 15 11.18 38.36 2.52
CA ALA A 15 10.12 37.35 2.31
C ALA A 15 10.18 36.69 0.91
N PRO A 16 10.29 37.42 -0.21
CA PRO A 16 10.39 36.81 -1.53
C PRO A 16 11.68 36.00 -1.71
N LEU A 17 12.77 36.41 -1.06
CA LEU A 17 14.04 35.68 -1.11
C LEU A 17 13.92 34.34 -0.39
N MET A 18 13.28 34.29 0.76
CA MET A 18 13.03 33.04 1.52
C MET A 18 12.09 32.08 0.76
N VAL A 19 11.04 32.63 0.13
CA VAL A 19 10.13 31.83 -0.72
C VAL A 19 10.88 31.25 -1.93
N SER A 20 11.70 32.05 -2.59
CA SER A 20 12.50 31.59 -3.74
C SER A 20 13.51 30.52 -3.34
N ALA A 21 14.17 30.66 -2.19
CA ALA A 21 15.08 29.67 -1.66
C ALA A 21 14.37 28.34 -1.34
N ALA A 22 13.19 28.40 -0.73
CA ALA A 22 12.37 27.22 -0.43
C ALA A 22 11.94 26.49 -1.72
N LEU A 23 11.52 27.21 -2.75
CA LEU A 23 11.16 26.66 -4.05
C LEU A 23 12.34 25.97 -4.75
N ILE A 24 13.54 26.56 -4.67
CA ILE A 24 14.75 25.94 -5.22
C ILE A 24 15.07 24.64 -4.51
N VAL A 25 14.94 24.58 -3.19
CA VAL A 25 15.16 23.34 -2.42
C VAL A 25 14.16 22.27 -2.80
N ILE A 26 12.86 22.62 -2.88
CA ILE A 26 11.80 21.69 -3.27
C ILE A 26 12.06 21.17 -4.70
N PHE A 27 12.44 22.05 -5.61
CA PHE A 27 12.77 21.67 -6.99
C PHE A 27 13.97 20.73 -7.04
N ALA A 28 15.03 21.02 -6.28
CA ALA A 28 16.21 20.16 -6.20
C ALA A 28 15.88 18.76 -5.66
N ILE A 29 15.02 18.68 -4.61
CA ILE A 29 14.52 17.40 -4.08
C ILE A 29 13.71 16.65 -5.14
N ALA A 30 12.82 17.31 -5.86
CA ALA A 30 12.01 16.69 -6.91
C ALA A 30 12.87 16.15 -8.06
N VAL A 31 13.86 16.92 -8.49
CA VAL A 31 14.82 16.50 -9.53
C VAL A 31 15.66 15.31 -9.04
N THR A 32 16.18 15.37 -7.82
CA THR A 32 16.96 14.27 -7.24
C THR A 32 16.11 12.99 -7.16
N ASN A 33 14.87 13.10 -6.69
CA ASN A 33 13.96 11.97 -6.64
C ASN A 33 13.66 11.38 -8.03
N ALA A 34 13.48 12.22 -9.04
CA ALA A 34 13.23 11.77 -10.41
C ALA A 34 14.39 10.94 -11.01
N PHE A 35 15.63 11.18 -10.54
CA PHE A 35 16.82 10.44 -11.01
C PHE A 35 17.22 9.29 -10.08
N THR A 36 16.89 9.38 -8.78
CA THR A 36 17.35 8.41 -7.77
C THR A 36 16.36 7.27 -7.58
N PHE A 37 15.04 7.53 -7.77
CA PHE A 37 14.06 6.45 -7.68
C PHE A 37 14.18 5.53 -8.91
N PRO A 38 14.38 4.22 -8.71
CA PRO A 38 14.37 3.27 -9.80
C PRO A 38 13.00 3.33 -10.50
N ARG A 39 13.02 3.62 -11.79
CA ARG A 39 11.80 3.55 -12.61
C ARG A 39 11.41 2.08 -12.70
N LEU A 40 10.22 1.74 -12.23
CA LEU A 40 9.62 0.46 -12.51
C LEU A 40 9.42 0.41 -14.04
N HIS A 41 10.29 -0.29 -14.72
CA HIS A 41 10.04 -0.67 -16.10
C HIS A 41 8.99 -1.77 -16.07
N LEU A 42 7.80 -1.46 -16.59
CA LEU A 42 6.88 -2.51 -17.00
C LEU A 42 7.63 -3.33 -18.04
N VAL A 43 8.07 -4.51 -17.65
CA VAL A 43 8.48 -5.54 -18.59
C VAL A 43 7.20 -5.90 -19.34
N SER A 44 6.97 -5.25 -20.49
CA SER A 44 5.97 -5.72 -21.42
C SER A 44 6.42 -7.10 -21.84
N SER A 45 5.71 -8.13 -21.40
CA SER A 45 5.86 -9.46 -21.97
C SER A 45 5.81 -9.33 -23.49
N PRO A 46 6.79 -9.83 -24.24
CA PRO A 46 6.76 -9.76 -25.69
C PRO A 46 5.50 -10.49 -26.16
N ALA A 47 4.56 -9.70 -26.68
CA ALA A 47 3.38 -10.23 -27.36
C ALA A 47 3.88 -11.05 -28.56
N GLY A 48 3.76 -12.37 -28.50
CA GLY A 48 3.91 -13.23 -29.67
C GLY A 48 5.14 -14.14 -29.69
N THR A 49 5.14 -15.15 -28.86
CA THR A 49 5.55 -16.50 -29.26
C THR A 49 4.86 -17.48 -28.31
N SER A 50 3.68 -17.89 -28.71
CA SER A 50 2.96 -19.00 -28.09
C SER A 50 3.72 -20.29 -28.36
N GLY A 51 4.07 -21.00 -27.31
CA GLY A 51 4.19 -22.43 -27.35
C GLY A 51 5.34 -23.05 -26.58
N ASP A 52 6.58 -22.68 -26.78
CA ASP A 52 7.67 -23.51 -26.30
C ASP A 52 8.47 -22.99 -25.08
N TYR A 53 8.42 -21.67 -24.81
CA TYR A 53 9.18 -21.12 -23.69
C TYR A 53 8.43 -21.16 -22.36
N ALA A 54 7.10 -21.22 -22.37
CA ALA A 54 6.30 -21.23 -21.14
C ALA A 54 6.47 -22.55 -20.34
N HIS A 55 6.82 -23.65 -21.01
CA HIS A 55 6.97 -24.95 -20.37
C HIS A 55 8.33 -25.11 -19.66
N ASP A 56 9.39 -24.51 -20.19
CA ASP A 56 10.73 -24.59 -19.60
C ASP A 56 10.86 -23.67 -18.37
N TYR A 57 10.28 -22.47 -18.44
CA TYR A 57 10.29 -21.55 -17.30
C TYR A 57 9.40 -22.02 -16.15
N ALA A 58 8.24 -22.63 -16.43
CA ALA A 58 7.34 -23.12 -15.39
C ALA A 58 7.97 -24.24 -14.54
N HIS A 59 8.86 -25.05 -15.12
CA HIS A 59 9.51 -26.16 -14.42
C HIS A 59 10.66 -25.71 -13.51
N ASP A 60 11.38 -24.66 -13.90
CA ASP A 60 12.49 -24.11 -13.12
C ASP A 60 11.98 -23.26 -11.92
N TYR A 61 10.87 -22.53 -12.09
CA TYR A 61 10.25 -21.75 -11.02
C TYR A 61 9.48 -22.58 -10.01
N ALA A 62 8.91 -23.73 -10.39
CA ALA A 62 8.15 -24.58 -9.46
C ALA A 62 9.01 -25.16 -8.31
N HIS A 63 10.32 -25.27 -8.50
CA HIS A 63 11.26 -25.74 -7.46
C HIS A 63 11.67 -24.63 -6.48
N ASP A 64 11.46 -23.36 -6.81
CA ASP A 64 11.94 -22.23 -6.02
C ASP A 64 10.85 -21.59 -5.13
N TYR A 65 9.58 -21.94 -5.37
CA TYR A 65 8.45 -21.37 -4.58
C TYR A 65 8.51 -21.68 -3.08
N ALA A 66 9.16 -22.77 -2.69
CA ALA A 66 9.36 -23.11 -1.27
C ALA A 66 10.31 -22.13 -0.54
N GLN A 67 11.06 -21.31 -1.27
CA GLN A 67 12.00 -20.33 -0.71
C GLN A 67 11.38 -18.93 -0.54
N PHE A 68 10.19 -18.67 -1.11
CA PHE A 68 9.54 -17.37 -0.95
C PHE A 68 8.87 -17.27 0.43
N PRO A 69 9.19 -16.25 1.24
CA PRO A 69 8.55 -16.07 2.52
C PRO A 69 7.07 -15.73 2.35
N PRO A 70 6.20 -16.07 3.31
CA PRO A 70 4.82 -15.60 3.30
C PRO A 70 4.77 -14.08 3.38
N VAL A 71 3.88 -13.47 2.60
CA VAL A 71 3.68 -12.02 2.54
C VAL A 71 2.21 -11.71 2.80
N ALA A 72 1.95 -10.86 3.77
CA ALA A 72 0.62 -10.30 4.02
C ALA A 72 0.59 -8.83 3.58
N ILE A 73 -0.35 -8.49 2.69
CA ILE A 73 -0.64 -7.11 2.30
C ILE A 73 -1.82 -6.62 3.13
N LEU A 74 -1.60 -5.54 3.88
CA LEU A 74 -2.56 -4.99 4.84
C LEU A 74 -3.08 -3.64 4.34
N ILE A 75 -4.37 -3.54 4.06
CA ILE A 75 -5.00 -2.34 3.50
C ILE A 75 -6.07 -1.82 4.45
N PRO A 76 -5.82 -0.73 5.18
CA PRO A 76 -6.87 0.00 5.87
C PRO A 76 -7.64 0.85 4.85
N ALA A 77 -8.93 0.63 4.70
CA ALA A 77 -9.79 1.32 3.74
C ALA A 77 -10.90 2.10 4.45
N ARG A 78 -11.16 3.31 4.00
CA ARG A 78 -12.30 4.12 4.43
C ARG A 78 -12.78 5.04 3.32
N ASN A 79 -14.00 4.82 2.86
CA ASN A 79 -14.63 5.58 1.77
C ASN A 79 -13.79 5.58 0.47
N GLU A 80 -13.36 4.39 0.06
CA GLU A 80 -12.51 4.16 -1.12
C GLU A 80 -13.21 3.33 -2.20
N ALA A 81 -14.55 3.27 -2.23
CA ALA A 81 -15.33 2.45 -3.18
C ALA A 81 -14.91 2.63 -4.64
N LYS A 82 -14.44 3.83 -5.02
CA LYS A 82 -14.03 4.13 -6.41
C LYS A 82 -12.74 3.46 -6.85
N VAL A 83 -11.87 3.09 -5.90
CA VAL A 83 -10.50 2.61 -6.21
C VAL A 83 -10.21 1.23 -5.64
N ILE A 84 -10.89 0.83 -4.56
CA ILE A 84 -10.59 -0.40 -3.84
C ILE A 84 -10.71 -1.65 -4.71
N ALA A 85 -11.73 -1.71 -5.58
CA ALA A 85 -11.92 -2.85 -6.48
C ALA A 85 -10.74 -3.07 -7.42
N ALA A 86 -10.22 -2.00 -8.04
CA ALA A 86 -9.06 -2.07 -8.92
C ALA A 86 -7.79 -2.47 -8.14
N THR A 87 -7.64 -1.97 -6.92
CA THR A 87 -6.52 -2.31 -6.04
C THR A 87 -6.52 -3.79 -5.67
N VAL A 88 -7.64 -4.31 -5.19
CA VAL A 88 -7.81 -5.74 -4.83
C VAL A 88 -7.54 -6.64 -6.03
N THR A 89 -8.17 -6.33 -7.18
CA THR A 89 -7.97 -7.11 -8.42
C THR A 89 -6.49 -7.13 -8.82
N SER A 90 -5.83 -6.00 -8.82
CA SER A 90 -4.41 -5.89 -9.22
C SER A 90 -3.48 -6.68 -8.29
N LEU A 91 -3.76 -6.67 -6.98
CA LEU A 91 -2.96 -7.40 -6.00
C LEU A 91 -3.17 -8.91 -6.08
N LEU A 92 -4.42 -9.37 -6.27
CA LEU A 92 -4.72 -10.79 -6.42
C LEU A 92 -4.26 -11.37 -7.77
N GLN A 93 -4.00 -10.53 -8.77
CA GLN A 93 -3.38 -10.93 -10.04
C GLN A 93 -1.86 -11.15 -9.93
N GLN A 94 -1.23 -10.79 -8.81
CA GLN A 94 0.18 -11.04 -8.61
C GLN A 94 0.46 -12.54 -8.50
N ASP A 95 1.47 -12.99 -9.23
CA ASP A 95 1.96 -14.37 -9.18
C ASP A 95 2.96 -14.52 -8.01
N TYR A 96 2.41 -14.52 -6.79
CA TYR A 96 3.19 -14.77 -5.58
C TYR A 96 2.53 -15.91 -4.78
N PRO A 97 3.24 -17.03 -4.54
CA PRO A 97 2.62 -18.26 -4.04
C PRO A 97 2.06 -18.16 -2.62
N HIS A 98 2.69 -17.36 -1.76
CA HIS A 98 2.34 -17.23 -0.35
C HIS A 98 1.82 -15.82 -0.02
N LEU A 99 0.95 -15.29 -0.89
CA LEU A 99 0.31 -13.98 -0.71
C LEU A 99 -0.97 -14.11 0.11
N GLN A 100 -1.12 -13.26 1.11
CA GLN A 100 -2.39 -12.96 1.76
C GLN A 100 -2.74 -11.48 1.60
N LEU A 101 -4.00 -11.17 1.34
CA LEU A 101 -4.51 -9.80 1.21
C LEU A 101 -5.61 -9.57 2.25
N LEU A 102 -5.32 -8.73 3.23
CA LEU A 102 -6.28 -8.33 4.26
C LEU A 102 -6.70 -6.88 4.02
N VAL A 103 -7.99 -6.66 3.84
CA VAL A 103 -8.60 -5.33 3.77
C VAL A 103 -9.42 -5.12 5.04
N LEU A 104 -9.20 -4.02 5.74
CA LEU A 104 -10.02 -3.62 6.87
C LEU A 104 -10.86 -2.41 6.48
N ASP A 105 -12.18 -2.57 6.50
CA ASP A 105 -13.12 -1.48 6.31
C ASP A 105 -13.30 -0.68 7.61
N ASP A 106 -12.77 0.54 7.64
CA ASP A 106 -12.86 1.43 8.81
C ASP A 106 -14.16 2.24 8.78
N HIS A 107 -15.31 1.54 8.86
CA HIS A 107 -16.65 2.13 8.89
C HIS A 107 -16.96 3.01 7.66
N SER A 108 -16.78 2.47 6.46
CA SER A 108 -17.17 3.14 5.22
C SER A 108 -18.69 3.17 5.06
N ASP A 109 -19.19 4.22 4.43
CA ASP A 109 -20.62 4.42 4.11
C ASP A 109 -20.88 4.54 2.61
N ASP A 110 -19.86 4.33 1.77
CA ASP A 110 -19.90 4.48 0.31
C ASP A 110 -19.92 3.15 -0.48
N GLY A 111 -19.96 2.00 0.21
CA GLY A 111 -19.91 0.67 -0.41
C GLY A 111 -18.49 0.12 -0.64
N THR A 112 -17.49 0.65 0.05
CA THR A 112 -16.09 0.19 -0.03
C THR A 112 -15.96 -1.31 0.25
N ALA A 113 -16.57 -1.81 1.32
CA ALA A 113 -16.54 -3.23 1.72
C ALA A 113 -17.10 -4.13 0.63
N ASP A 114 -18.29 -3.80 0.09
CA ASP A 114 -18.94 -4.57 -0.97
C ASP A 114 -18.10 -4.57 -2.25
N ALA A 115 -17.51 -3.43 -2.62
CA ALA A 115 -16.65 -3.31 -3.79
C ALA A 115 -15.39 -4.16 -3.66
N ALA A 116 -14.77 -4.21 -2.48
CA ALA A 116 -13.60 -5.03 -2.20
C ALA A 116 -13.95 -6.52 -2.27
N GLN A 117 -15.04 -6.96 -1.62
CA GLN A 117 -15.49 -8.34 -1.63
C GLN A 117 -15.88 -8.81 -3.03
N CYS A 118 -16.60 -7.99 -3.81
CA CYS A 118 -16.95 -8.32 -5.19
C CYS A 118 -15.70 -8.48 -6.08
N ALA A 119 -14.71 -7.63 -5.90
CA ALA A 119 -13.46 -7.69 -6.66
C ALA A 119 -12.62 -8.94 -6.34
N ALA A 120 -12.62 -9.37 -5.09
CA ALA A 120 -11.92 -10.58 -4.65
C ALA A 120 -12.66 -11.87 -5.03
N GLY A 121 -13.99 -11.83 -5.13
CA GLY A 121 -14.81 -13.01 -5.40
C GLY A 121 -14.62 -14.08 -4.33
N ASN A 122 -14.17 -15.28 -4.76
CA ASN A 122 -13.91 -16.43 -3.89
C ASN A 122 -12.40 -16.72 -3.72
N ASP A 123 -11.53 -15.74 -3.95
CA ASP A 123 -10.09 -15.94 -3.78
C ASP A 123 -9.76 -16.17 -2.30
N LEU A 124 -9.20 -17.34 -1.99
CA LEU A 124 -8.87 -17.74 -0.61
C LEU A 124 -7.74 -16.92 0.02
N ARG A 125 -6.99 -16.18 -0.80
CA ARG A 125 -5.93 -15.28 -0.32
C ARG A 125 -6.48 -13.97 0.23
N PHE A 126 -7.76 -13.66 -0.03
CA PHE A 126 -8.41 -12.40 0.37
C PHE A 126 -9.21 -12.56 1.66
N ARG A 127 -9.10 -11.56 2.53
CA ARG A 127 -9.94 -11.43 3.73
C ARG A 127 -10.38 -9.99 3.91
N LEU A 128 -11.68 -9.82 4.16
CA LEU A 128 -12.26 -8.54 4.56
C LEU A 128 -12.51 -8.56 6.07
N LEU A 129 -12.10 -7.52 6.76
CA LEU A 129 -12.28 -7.31 8.19
C LEU A 129 -13.09 -6.05 8.44
N ASP A 130 -14.00 -6.10 9.41
CA ASP A 130 -14.70 -4.92 9.90
C ASP A 130 -13.89 -4.22 10.98
N GLY A 131 -13.74 -2.90 10.86
CA GLY A 131 -13.04 -2.08 11.83
C GLY A 131 -13.76 -2.05 13.18
N ARG A 132 -13.01 -2.22 14.27
CA ARG A 132 -13.53 -2.04 15.63
C ARG A 132 -13.64 -0.55 15.97
N PRO A 133 -14.54 -0.15 16.91
CA PRO A 133 -14.65 1.24 17.34
C PRO A 133 -13.30 1.85 17.76
N LEU A 134 -13.10 3.13 17.42
CA LEU A 134 -11.87 3.85 17.71
C LEU A 134 -11.71 4.09 19.23
N PRO A 135 -10.66 3.57 19.88
CA PRO A 135 -10.42 3.83 21.29
C PRO A 135 -9.93 5.26 21.53
N ALA A 136 -10.14 5.75 22.75
CA ALA A 136 -9.64 7.06 23.15
C ALA A 136 -8.10 7.14 23.00
N GLY A 137 -7.62 8.24 22.42
CA GLY A 137 -6.18 8.48 22.21
C GLY A 137 -5.60 7.88 20.93
N TRP A 138 -6.36 7.11 20.15
CA TRP A 138 -5.93 6.60 18.86
C TRP A 138 -6.41 7.50 17.71
N MET A 139 -5.64 7.49 16.60
CA MET A 139 -6.07 8.04 15.31
C MET A 139 -6.59 6.93 14.43
N GLY A 140 -7.65 7.18 13.64
CA GLY A 140 -8.36 6.17 12.85
C GLY A 140 -7.45 5.28 12.02
N LYS A 141 -6.59 5.87 11.17
CA LYS A 141 -5.67 5.09 10.33
C LYS A 141 -4.70 4.22 11.14
N ASN A 142 -4.15 4.76 12.23
CA ASN A 142 -3.21 4.00 13.07
C ASN A 142 -3.91 2.84 13.75
N TRP A 143 -5.17 3.05 14.19
CA TRP A 143 -5.98 2.00 14.78
C TRP A 143 -6.34 0.91 13.78
N ALA A 144 -6.71 1.28 12.56
CA ALA A 144 -6.96 0.31 11.49
C ALA A 144 -5.72 -0.53 11.15
N CYS A 145 -4.55 0.10 11.02
CA CYS A 145 -3.29 -0.61 10.81
C CYS A 145 -2.93 -1.56 11.96
N HIS A 146 -3.19 -1.15 13.21
CA HIS A 146 -2.96 -1.99 14.38
C HIS A 146 -3.84 -3.24 14.37
N GLN A 147 -5.13 -3.10 14.05
CA GLN A 147 -6.06 -4.22 13.94
C GLN A 147 -5.65 -5.23 12.84
N LEU A 148 -5.19 -4.73 11.70
CA LEU A 148 -4.68 -5.56 10.62
C LEU A 148 -3.43 -6.36 11.06
N ALA A 149 -2.50 -5.72 11.77
CA ALA A 149 -1.32 -6.38 12.29
C ALA A 149 -1.65 -7.43 13.38
N GLU A 150 -2.64 -7.16 14.23
CA GLU A 150 -3.13 -8.17 15.19
C GLU A 150 -3.74 -9.38 14.49
N ALA A 151 -4.51 -9.17 13.42
CA ALA A 151 -5.16 -10.25 12.68
C ALA A 151 -4.14 -11.20 12.04
N THR A 152 -3.05 -10.68 11.48
CA THR A 152 -1.98 -11.52 10.92
C THR A 152 -1.19 -12.27 11.99
N ALA A 153 -0.88 -11.64 13.11
CA ALA A 153 -0.14 -12.29 14.20
C ALA A 153 -0.92 -13.45 14.85
N LEU A 154 -2.25 -13.38 14.87
CA LEU A 154 -3.10 -14.46 15.36
C LEU A 154 -3.10 -15.67 14.42
N GLU A 155 -3.00 -15.45 13.11
CA GLU A 155 -2.91 -16.52 12.13
C GLU A 155 -1.59 -17.26 12.19
N GLU A 156 -0.47 -16.54 12.30
CA GLU A 156 0.84 -17.17 12.48
C GLU A 156 0.87 -18.09 13.71
N ARG A 157 0.29 -17.66 14.83
CA ARG A 157 0.19 -18.48 16.05
C ARG A 157 -0.68 -19.72 15.88
N SER A 158 -1.76 -19.64 15.13
CA SER A 158 -2.65 -20.78 14.90
C SER A 158 -2.05 -21.85 13.99
N LEU A 159 -1.05 -21.49 13.18
CA LEU A 159 -0.32 -22.43 12.33
C LEU A 159 0.83 -23.13 13.09
N ASP A 160 1.34 -22.50 14.16
CA ASP A 160 2.43 -23.04 14.97
C ASP A 160 1.96 -23.93 16.13
N GLU A 161 0.65 -23.92 16.47
CA GLU A 161 0.11 -24.82 17.51
C GLU A 161 -0.21 -26.19 16.89
N PRO A 162 0.50 -27.28 17.30
CA PRO A 162 0.14 -28.61 16.87
C PRO A 162 -1.27 -28.95 17.39
N ALA A 163 -2.12 -29.48 16.48
CA ALA A 163 -3.44 -29.96 16.85
C ALA A 163 -3.33 -30.89 18.07
N VAL A 164 -3.88 -30.46 19.19
CA VAL A 164 -4.00 -31.32 20.38
C VAL A 164 -5.06 -32.35 20.06
N GLU A 165 -4.65 -33.60 19.84
CA GLU A 165 -5.53 -34.77 19.76
C GLU A 165 -6.15 -35.11 21.13
#